data_06a60af8c15f864ba2276d119fb6a7de
#
_entry.id   06a60af8c15f864ba2276d119fb6a7de
#
_cell.length_a   1.000
_cell.length_b   1.000
_cell.length_c   1.000
_cell.angle_alpha   90.00
_cell.angle_beta   90.00
_cell.angle_gamma   90.00
#
_symmetry.space_group_name_H-M   'P 1'
#
loop_
_entity.id
_entity.type
_entity.pdbx_description
1 polymer ?
#
loop_
_entity_poly.entity_id
_entity_poly.type
_entity_poly.pdbx_seq_one_letter_code
_entity_poly.pdbx_strand_id
1 'polypeptide(L)' 'MKSVYEIQQYLKRFGTIIYMGDRLADLEMMEAEVRELYHSQLIDIKDYQTAILILKQEIGYEKEKQKQKLK' A
#
# COMPACT_ATOMS: atom_id res chain seq x y z
N MET A 1 -5.96 11.04 -0.15
CA MET A 1 -6.08 9.65 -0.65
C MET A 1 -7.15 8.92 0.14
N LYS A 2 -7.97 8.13 -0.54
CA LYS A 2 -9.10 7.44 0.09
C LYS A 2 -9.11 5.94 -0.18
N SER A 3 -8.29 5.45 -1.11
CA SER A 3 -8.34 4.05 -1.52
C SER A 3 -6.97 3.57 -1.96
N VAL A 4 -6.84 2.23 -2.04
CA VAL A 4 -5.62 1.60 -2.57
C VAL A 4 -5.37 2.04 -4.00
N TYR A 5 -6.44 2.17 -4.80
CA TYR A 5 -6.30 2.62 -6.18
C TYR A 5 -5.62 4.00 -6.25
N GLU A 6 -6.05 4.93 -5.39
CA GLU A 6 -5.45 6.26 -5.36
C GLU A 6 -3.98 6.19 -4.93
N ILE A 7 -3.64 5.28 -4.01
CA ILE A 7 -2.25 5.08 -3.62
C ILE A 7 -1.44 4.56 -4.80
N GLN A 8 -1.98 3.62 -5.57
CA GLN A 8 -1.31 3.13 -6.78
C GLN A 8 -1.02 4.26 -7.77
N GLN A 9 -2.01 5.11 -8.00
CA GLN A 9 -1.84 6.27 -8.89
C GLN A 9 -0.80 7.24 -8.35
N TYR A 10 -0.81 7.44 -7.04
CA TYR A 10 0.17 8.30 -6.38
C TYR A 10 1.60 7.76 -6.56
N LEU A 11 1.79 6.46 -6.36
CA LEU A 11 3.11 5.83 -6.53
C LEU A 11 3.61 5.89 -7.97
N LYS A 12 2.70 5.83 -8.94
CA LYS A 12 3.08 5.97 -10.35
C LYS A 12 3.77 7.30 -10.63
N ARG A 13 3.38 8.36 -9.93
CA ARG A 13 4.02 9.68 -10.10
C ARG A 13 5.49 9.64 -9.75
N PHE A 14 5.89 8.71 -8.89
CA PHE A 14 7.29 8.53 -8.48
C PHE A 14 7.97 7.42 -9.28
N GLY A 15 7.33 6.95 -10.34
CA GLY A 15 7.90 5.92 -11.20
C GLY A 15 7.75 4.50 -10.68
N THR A 16 6.91 4.29 -9.67
CA THR A 16 6.74 2.97 -9.06
C THR A 16 5.45 2.32 -9.52
N ILE A 17 5.57 1.14 -10.14
CA ILE A 17 4.44 0.31 -10.53
C ILE A 17 4.59 -1.02 -9.81
N ILE A 18 3.59 -1.40 -9.02
CA ILE A 18 3.61 -2.62 -8.24
C ILE A 18 2.54 -3.57 -8.75
N TYR A 19 2.97 -4.75 -9.20
CA TYR A 19 2.05 -5.80 -9.61
C TYR A 19 2.75 -7.15 -9.46
N MET A 20 2.45 -7.87 -8.38
CA MET A 20 3.04 -9.16 -8.07
C MET A 20 2.12 -10.32 -8.43
N GLY A 21 0.88 -10.03 -8.83
CA GLY A 21 -0.11 -11.09 -9.10
C GLY A 21 -0.76 -11.65 -7.83
N ASP A 22 -0.42 -11.10 -6.68
CA ASP A 22 -1.00 -11.48 -5.39
C ASP A 22 -1.36 -10.21 -4.62
N ARG A 23 -2.61 -10.13 -4.18
CA ARG A 23 -3.14 -8.92 -3.55
C ARG A 23 -2.36 -8.53 -2.29
N LEU A 24 -2.09 -9.51 -1.42
CA LEU A 24 -1.38 -9.24 -0.18
C LEU A 24 0.04 -8.77 -0.46
N ALA A 25 0.74 -9.43 -1.38
CA ALA A 25 2.10 -9.04 -1.77
C ALA A 25 2.11 -7.63 -2.34
N ASP A 26 1.14 -7.29 -3.19
CA ASP A 26 1.03 -5.95 -3.76
C ASP A 26 0.87 -4.89 -2.67
N LEU A 27 -0.02 -5.14 -1.71
CA LEU A 27 -0.27 -4.20 -0.61
C LEU A 27 0.98 -4.02 0.26
N GLU A 28 1.68 -5.10 0.56
CA GLU A 28 2.89 -5.04 1.37
C GLU A 28 4.01 -4.29 0.66
N MET A 29 4.14 -4.48 -0.66
CA MET A 29 5.12 -3.75 -1.45
C MET A 29 4.77 -2.26 -1.54
N MET A 30 3.49 -1.93 -1.65
CA MET A 30 3.06 -0.54 -1.62
C MET A 30 3.42 0.12 -0.29
N GLU A 31 3.20 -0.58 0.81
CA GLU A 31 3.56 -0.05 2.13
C GLU A 31 5.06 0.21 2.21
N ALA A 32 5.88 -0.73 1.75
CA ALA A 32 7.33 -0.57 1.77
C ALA A 32 7.76 0.63 0.93
N GLU A 33 7.16 0.80 -0.25
CA GLU A 33 7.49 1.92 -1.13
C GLU A 33 7.08 3.26 -0.53
N VAL A 34 5.89 3.34 0.07
CA VAL A 34 5.43 4.55 0.74
C VAL A 34 6.40 4.94 1.86
N ARG A 35 6.85 3.96 2.65
CA ARG A 35 7.82 4.22 3.71
C ARG A 35 9.14 4.75 3.15
N GLU A 36 9.62 4.17 2.06
CA GLU A 36 10.85 4.60 1.42
C GLU A 36 10.74 6.03 0.90
N LEU A 37 9.63 6.36 0.25
CA LEU A 37 9.39 7.71 -0.25
C LEU A 37 9.36 8.74 0.89
N TYR A 38 8.77 8.36 2.02
CA TYR A 38 8.74 9.24 3.18
C TYR A 38 10.14 9.44 3.78
N HIS A 39 10.91 8.37 3.92
CA HIS A 39 12.28 8.44 4.45
C HIS A 39 13.18 9.27 3.53
N SER A 40 12.91 9.23 2.23
CA SER A 40 13.63 10.04 1.25
C SER A 40 13.12 11.46 1.15
N GLN A 41 12.16 11.83 1.98
CA GLN A 41 11.56 13.17 2.05
C GLN A 41 10.86 13.59 0.75
N LEU A 42 10.36 12.62 -0.01
CA LEU A 42 9.66 12.86 -1.27
C LEU A 42 8.17 13.05 -1.09
N ILE A 43 7.60 12.61 0.05
CA ILE A 43 6.19 12.81 0.38
C ILE A 43 6.08 13.40 1.77
N ASP A 44 4.98 14.14 2.02
CA ASP A 44 4.80 14.77 3.31
C ASP A 44 4.19 13.80 4.33
N ILE A 45 4.19 14.22 5.60
CA ILE A 45 3.74 13.38 6.71
C ILE A 45 2.25 13.04 6.59
N LYS A 46 1.42 13.95 6.08
CA LYS A 46 -0.02 13.71 5.94
C LYS A 46 -0.31 12.63 4.92
N ASP A 47 0.33 12.71 3.76
CA ASP A 47 0.17 11.70 2.72
C ASP A 47 0.69 10.35 3.19
N TYR A 48 1.83 10.36 3.88
CA TYR A 48 2.41 9.15 4.45
C TYR A 48 1.45 8.49 5.43
N GLN A 49 0.95 9.23 6.41
CA GLN A 49 0.04 8.68 7.43
C GLN A 49 -1.23 8.13 6.82
N THR A 50 -1.82 8.86 5.88
CA THR A 50 -3.05 8.45 5.21
C THR A 50 -2.84 7.16 4.42
N ALA A 51 -1.76 7.10 3.65
CA ALA A 51 -1.46 5.92 2.83
C ALA A 51 -1.21 4.69 3.71
N ILE A 52 -0.42 4.84 4.76
CA ILE A 52 -0.13 3.72 5.67
C ILE A 52 -1.42 3.21 6.34
N LEU A 53 -2.29 4.11 6.79
CA LEU A 53 -3.54 3.71 7.41
C LEU A 53 -4.41 2.89 6.46
N ILE A 54 -4.57 3.36 5.23
CA ILE A 54 -5.36 2.66 4.21
C ILE A 54 -4.75 1.30 3.91
N LEU A 55 -3.44 1.25 3.70
CA LEU A 55 -2.75 0.00 3.36
C LEU A 55 -2.82 -1.02 4.49
N LYS A 56 -2.65 -0.60 5.73
CA LYS A 56 -2.75 -1.50 6.87
C LYS A 56 -4.14 -2.08 7.03
N GLN A 57 -5.18 -1.30 6.80
CA GLN A 57 -6.56 -1.79 6.82
C GLN A 57 -6.78 -2.86 5.75
N GLU A 58 -6.34 -2.57 4.53
CA GLU A 58 -6.51 -3.51 3.42
C GLU A 58 -5.68 -4.78 3.60
N ILE A 59 -4.47 -4.64 4.14
CA ILE A 59 -3.64 -5.81 4.47
C ILE A 59 -4.36 -6.68 5.50
N GLY A 60 -4.97 -6.07 6.52
CA GLY A 60 -5.73 -6.79 7.53
C GLY A 60 -6.89 -7.57 6.93
N TYR A 61 -7.67 -6.94 6.05
CA TYR A 61 -8.78 -7.60 5.37
C TYR A 61 -8.29 -8.75 4.50
N GLU A 62 -7.20 -8.55 3.78
CA GLU A 62 -6.67 -9.58 2.89
C GLU A 62 -6.16 -10.79 3.66
N LYS A 63 -5.47 -10.56 4.78
CA LYS A 63 -5.02 -11.64 5.65
C LYS A 63 -6.18 -12.42 6.22
N GLU A 64 -7.26 -11.75 6.59
CA GLU A 64 -8.46 -12.40 7.10
C GLU A 64 -9.11 -13.28 6.04
N LYS A 65 -9.19 -12.79 4.79
CA LYS A 65 -9.71 -13.58 3.67
C LYS A 65 -8.87 -14.83 3.43
N GLN A 66 -7.56 -14.72 3.51
CA GLN A 66 -6.66 -15.86 3.29
C GLN A 66 -6.81 -16.91 4.38
N LYS A 67 -7.01 -16.49 5.63
CA LYS A 67 -7.31 -17.40 6.73
C LYS A 67 -8.58 -18.20 6.46
N GLN A 68 -9.62 -17.54 5.96
CA GLN A 68 -10.90 -18.19 5.66
C GLN A 68 -10.75 -19.22 4.54
N LYS A 69 -9.90 -18.95 3.57
CA LYS A 69 -9.67 -19.86 2.45
C LYS A 69 -8.94 -21.14 2.86
N LEU A 70 -8.18 -21.11 3.93
CA LEU A 70 -7.40 -22.24 4.41
C LEU A 70 -8.24 -23.23 5.22
N LYS A 71 -9.50 -22.93 5.45
CA LYS A 71 -10.45 -23.83 6.08
C LYS A 71 -11.22 -24.61 5.01
#